data_4686035b116082428cc2d7068ffb6d0a
#
_entry.id   4686035b116082428cc2d7068ffb6d0a
#
_cell.length_a   1.000
_cell.length_b   1.000
_cell.length_c   1.000
_cell.angle_alpha   90.00
_cell.angle_beta   90.00
_cell.angle_gamma   90.00
#
_symmetry.space_group_name_H-M   'P 1'
#
loop_
_entity.id
_entity.type
_entity.pdbx_description
1 polymer ?
#
loop_
_entity_poly.entity_id
_entity_poly.type
_entity_poly.pdbx_seq_one_letter_code
_entity_poly.pdbx_strand_id
1 'polypeptide(L)'
;APFVQTQFAWNPTPGGHYVPIVKGLSIRNGQGYPGAVSFGYLLTEQYGFPVPCIHMRGDGGNDALWQFNPNDKSFISPGALIAGGVRYNTDGNIFGGCWGSNLNDYLNSSFIRNVRLGGRRSDTLYRGGLCEPGNGHVTTGLQIIGEVDGDDWMVSRPLQKYISGNWYNVEQA
;
A
#
# COMPACT_ATOMS: atom_id res chain seq x y z
N ALA A 1 -41.26 -12.04 -13.01
CA ALA A 1 -40.43 -10.84 -13.06
C ALA A 1 -40.83 -10.02 -14.30
N PRO A 2 -41.00 -8.69 -14.20
CA PRO A 2 -41.42 -7.87 -15.33
C PRO A 2 -40.38 -7.78 -16.46
N PHE A 3 -39.14 -8.12 -16.16
CA PHE A 3 -38.05 -8.13 -17.14
C PHE A 3 -37.35 -9.48 -17.08
N VAL A 4 -37.58 -10.31 -18.08
CA VAL A 4 -36.89 -11.59 -18.26
C VAL A 4 -36.17 -11.54 -19.60
N GLN A 5 -34.84 -11.59 -19.56
CA GLN A 5 -34.08 -11.75 -20.78
C GLN A 5 -34.21 -13.19 -21.28
N THR A 6 -34.49 -13.35 -22.55
CA THR A 6 -34.50 -14.67 -23.19
C THR A 6 -33.07 -15.26 -23.20
N GLN A 7 -33.00 -16.58 -23.27
CA GLN A 7 -31.71 -17.27 -23.35
C GLN A 7 -30.85 -16.70 -24.52
N PHE A 8 -29.63 -16.31 -24.21
CA PHE A 8 -28.65 -15.83 -25.18
C PHE A 8 -27.64 -16.96 -25.44
N ALA A 9 -27.69 -17.55 -26.60
CA ALA A 9 -26.75 -18.57 -27.04
C ALA A 9 -25.54 -17.92 -27.69
N TRP A 10 -24.35 -18.21 -27.20
CA TRP A 10 -23.10 -17.61 -27.66
C TRP A 10 -21.96 -18.61 -27.66
N ASN A 11 -21.13 -18.57 -28.68
CA ASN A 11 -19.89 -19.33 -28.75
C ASN A 11 -18.72 -18.44 -28.34
N PRO A 12 -17.79 -18.92 -27.49
CA PRO A 12 -16.63 -18.12 -27.07
C PRO A 12 -15.83 -17.60 -28.27
N THR A 13 -15.56 -16.31 -28.23
CA THR A 13 -14.75 -15.61 -29.21
C THR A 13 -13.66 -14.79 -28.50
N PRO A 14 -12.50 -14.51 -29.15
CA PRO A 14 -11.50 -13.63 -28.57
C PRO A 14 -12.08 -12.28 -28.12
N GLY A 15 -11.68 -11.81 -26.92
CA GLY A 15 -12.13 -10.56 -26.34
C GLY A 15 -13.45 -10.64 -25.56
N GLY A 16 -14.14 -11.79 -25.57
CA GLY A 16 -15.41 -11.95 -24.87
C GLY A 16 -16.57 -11.16 -25.50
N HIS A 17 -17.73 -11.19 -24.83
CA HIS A 17 -18.92 -10.48 -25.28
C HIS A 17 -19.73 -9.95 -24.09
N TYR A 18 -20.03 -8.66 -24.10
CA TYR A 18 -20.89 -8.05 -23.08
C TYR A 18 -22.35 -8.02 -23.52
N VAL A 19 -23.22 -8.55 -22.67
CA VAL A 19 -24.68 -8.61 -22.91
C VAL A 19 -25.38 -7.70 -21.89
N PRO A 20 -25.93 -6.55 -22.32
CA PRO A 20 -26.70 -5.70 -21.42
C PRO A 20 -28.09 -6.28 -21.16
N ILE A 21 -28.53 -6.29 -19.91
CA ILE A 21 -29.90 -6.60 -19.50
C ILE A 21 -30.75 -5.33 -19.48
N VAL A 22 -30.20 -4.27 -18.83
CA VAL A 22 -30.81 -2.95 -18.75
C VAL A 22 -29.77 -1.90 -19.14
N LYS A 23 -30.16 -0.93 -19.97
CA LYS A 23 -29.27 0.13 -20.43
C LYS A 23 -29.98 1.47 -20.40
N GLY A 24 -29.36 2.44 -19.77
CA GLY A 24 -29.74 3.85 -19.80
C GLY A 24 -28.77 4.68 -20.63
N LEU A 25 -29.32 5.66 -21.36
CA LEU A 25 -28.57 6.65 -22.11
C LEU A 25 -28.91 8.04 -21.58
N SER A 26 -27.92 8.89 -21.46
CA SER A 26 -28.10 10.28 -21.10
C SER A 26 -27.23 11.18 -21.96
N ILE A 27 -27.75 12.37 -22.28
CA ILE A 27 -27.01 13.42 -22.96
C ILE A 27 -27.21 14.72 -22.20
N ARG A 28 -26.12 15.46 -22.00
CA ARG A 28 -26.19 16.78 -21.40
C ARG A 28 -26.50 17.82 -22.53
N ASN A 29 -27.54 18.61 -22.35
CA ASN A 29 -27.89 19.64 -23.33
C ASN A 29 -26.74 20.62 -23.58
N GLY A 30 -26.40 20.83 -24.83
CA GLY A 30 -25.33 21.74 -25.24
C GLY A 30 -23.91 21.23 -25.00
N GLN A 31 -23.72 19.97 -24.56
CA GLN A 31 -22.41 19.38 -24.33
C GLN A 31 -22.38 17.92 -24.81
N GLY A 32 -21.51 17.64 -25.74
CA GLY A 32 -20.91 16.36 -26.04
C GLY A 32 -21.84 15.19 -26.37
N TYR A 33 -21.29 14.04 -26.27
CA TYR A 33 -21.87 12.76 -26.65
C TYR A 33 -22.63 12.10 -25.50
N PRO A 34 -23.57 11.19 -25.78
CA PRO A 34 -24.33 10.52 -24.75
C PRO A 34 -23.43 9.58 -23.94
N GLY A 35 -23.56 9.61 -22.62
CA GLY A 35 -23.05 8.57 -21.74
C GLY A 35 -24.05 7.41 -21.67
N ALA A 36 -23.53 6.18 -21.52
CA ALA A 36 -24.33 4.98 -21.33
C ALA A 36 -23.96 4.30 -20.04
N VAL A 37 -24.96 3.86 -19.28
CA VAL A 37 -24.78 2.97 -18.12
C VAL A 37 -25.67 1.76 -18.32
N SER A 38 -25.14 0.59 -18.08
CA SER A 38 -25.88 -0.65 -18.20
C SER A 38 -25.51 -1.64 -17.11
N PHE A 39 -26.50 -2.46 -16.72
CA PHE A 39 -26.29 -3.68 -15.98
C PHE A 39 -26.44 -4.87 -16.93
N GLY A 40 -25.52 -5.81 -16.85
CA GLY A 40 -25.50 -6.95 -17.72
C GLY A 40 -24.52 -8.02 -17.26
N TYR A 41 -24.03 -8.78 -18.18
CA TYR A 41 -23.01 -9.79 -17.92
C TYR A 41 -22.00 -9.87 -19.06
N LEU A 42 -20.78 -10.21 -18.70
CA LEU A 42 -19.69 -10.49 -19.62
C LEU A 42 -19.59 -12.00 -19.84
N LEU A 43 -19.66 -12.42 -21.08
CA LEU A 43 -19.31 -13.76 -21.54
C LEU A 43 -17.82 -13.72 -21.90
N THR A 44 -17.02 -14.45 -21.14
CA THR A 44 -15.57 -14.48 -21.37
C THR A 44 -15.24 -15.30 -22.62
N GLU A 45 -14.03 -15.14 -23.16
CA GLU A 45 -13.55 -15.92 -24.31
C GLU A 45 -13.39 -17.42 -24.03
N GLN A 46 -13.53 -17.83 -22.77
CA GLN A 46 -13.51 -19.21 -22.34
C GLN A 46 -14.91 -19.63 -21.87
N TYR A 47 -15.20 -20.93 -21.96
CA TYR A 47 -16.41 -21.47 -21.36
C TYR A 47 -16.37 -21.30 -19.84
N GLY A 48 -17.43 -20.74 -19.29
CA GLY A 48 -17.55 -20.48 -17.86
C GLY A 48 -18.88 -19.82 -17.52
N PHE A 49 -19.04 -19.48 -16.25
CA PHE A 49 -20.22 -18.73 -15.82
C PHE A 49 -20.14 -17.29 -16.32
N PRO A 50 -21.27 -16.71 -16.74
CA PRO A 50 -21.36 -15.29 -17.02
C PRO A 50 -20.93 -14.47 -15.81
N VAL A 51 -20.16 -13.42 -16.06
CA VAL A 51 -19.69 -12.50 -15.01
C VAL A 51 -20.65 -11.30 -14.96
N PRO A 52 -21.50 -11.17 -13.93
CA PRO A 52 -22.36 -10.02 -13.76
C PRO A 52 -21.55 -8.71 -13.71
N CYS A 53 -22.02 -7.67 -14.38
CA CYS A 53 -21.26 -6.42 -14.54
C CYS A 53 -22.16 -5.19 -14.48
N ILE A 54 -21.61 -4.09 -13.98
CA ILE A 54 -22.07 -2.74 -14.27
C ILE A 54 -21.08 -2.14 -15.27
N HIS A 55 -21.57 -1.71 -16.42
CA HIS A 55 -20.77 -1.14 -17.48
C HIS A 55 -21.14 0.33 -17.70
N MET A 56 -20.16 1.20 -17.69
CA MET A 56 -20.28 2.59 -18.06
C MET A 56 -19.44 2.86 -19.30
N ARG A 57 -20.03 3.51 -20.28
CA ARG A 57 -19.31 4.01 -21.44
C ARG A 57 -19.55 5.51 -21.57
N GLY A 58 -18.47 6.25 -21.45
CA GLY A 58 -18.47 7.70 -21.59
C GLY A 58 -18.05 8.15 -22.98
N ASP A 59 -17.98 9.44 -23.12
CA ASP A 59 -17.41 10.14 -24.24
C ASP A 59 -15.90 9.89 -24.34
N GLY A 60 -15.34 9.91 -25.54
CA GLY A 60 -13.89 9.77 -25.75
C GLY A 60 -13.29 8.41 -25.43
N GLY A 61 -14.10 7.36 -25.36
CA GLY A 61 -13.60 5.99 -25.11
C GLY A 61 -13.37 5.67 -23.64
N ASN A 62 -13.84 6.51 -22.73
CA ASN A 62 -13.85 6.22 -21.30
C ASN A 62 -14.83 5.08 -20.99
N ASP A 63 -14.28 3.91 -20.75
CA ASP A 63 -15.02 2.69 -20.45
C ASP A 63 -14.69 2.24 -19.03
N ALA A 64 -15.69 1.85 -18.26
CA ALA A 64 -15.51 1.33 -16.92
C ALA A 64 -16.40 0.10 -16.71
N LEU A 65 -15.83 -0.98 -16.23
CA LEU A 65 -16.52 -2.24 -16.00
C LEU A 65 -16.29 -2.72 -14.57
N TRP A 66 -17.32 -2.65 -13.74
CA TRP A 66 -17.33 -3.27 -12.43
C TRP A 66 -17.86 -4.68 -12.56
N GLN A 67 -17.10 -5.66 -12.05
CA GLN A 67 -17.40 -7.06 -12.24
C GLN A 67 -17.59 -7.80 -10.91
N PHE A 68 -18.52 -8.77 -10.90
CA PHE A 68 -18.74 -9.68 -9.79
C PHE A 68 -18.34 -11.07 -10.23
N ASN A 69 -17.14 -11.51 -9.89
CA ASN A 69 -16.60 -12.79 -10.34
C ASN A 69 -17.33 -13.96 -9.63
N PRO A 70 -18.06 -14.81 -10.35
CA PRO A 70 -18.80 -15.90 -9.71
C PRO A 70 -17.91 -17.05 -9.20
N ASN A 71 -16.68 -17.18 -9.69
CA ASN A 71 -15.78 -18.28 -9.35
C ASN A 71 -15.16 -18.09 -7.96
N ASP A 72 -14.58 -16.92 -7.70
CA ASP A 72 -13.91 -16.61 -6.44
C ASP A 72 -14.72 -15.63 -5.56
N LYS A 73 -15.88 -15.18 -6.05
CA LYS A 73 -16.80 -14.24 -5.38
C LYS A 73 -16.19 -12.85 -5.14
N SER A 74 -15.15 -12.48 -5.89
CA SER A 74 -14.52 -11.18 -5.82
C SER A 74 -15.33 -10.10 -6.53
N PHE A 75 -15.15 -8.85 -6.06
CA PHE A 75 -15.59 -7.65 -6.75
C PHE A 75 -14.38 -6.97 -7.37
N ILE A 76 -14.44 -6.73 -8.68
CA ILE A 76 -13.35 -6.09 -9.45
C ILE A 76 -13.81 -4.69 -9.82
N SER A 77 -13.10 -3.67 -9.29
CA SER A 77 -13.30 -2.28 -9.65
C SER A 77 -12.24 -1.83 -10.64
N PRO A 78 -12.58 -1.11 -11.71
CA PRO A 78 -11.61 -0.58 -12.68
C PRO A 78 -10.81 0.61 -12.12
N GLY A 79 -11.17 1.12 -10.96
CA GLY A 79 -10.51 2.24 -10.30
C GLY A 79 -10.48 2.08 -8.79
N ALA A 80 -10.10 3.15 -8.09
CA ALA A 80 -10.10 3.17 -6.65
C ALA A 80 -11.50 2.88 -6.08
N LEU A 81 -11.55 2.14 -4.96
CA LEU A 81 -12.77 1.96 -4.20
C LEU A 81 -12.79 2.98 -3.06
N ILE A 82 -13.88 3.74 -2.97
CA ILE A 82 -14.10 4.71 -1.89
C ILE A 82 -15.26 4.23 -1.02
N ALA A 83 -14.98 4.05 0.27
CA ALA A 83 -15.96 3.67 1.27
C ALA A 83 -15.95 4.72 2.39
N GLY A 84 -16.93 5.62 2.41
CA GLY A 84 -16.92 6.78 3.30
C GLY A 84 -15.70 7.67 3.05
N GLY A 85 -14.89 7.92 4.09
CA GLY A 85 -13.64 8.70 3.97
C GLY A 85 -12.40 7.87 3.64
N VAL A 86 -12.54 6.56 3.44
CA VAL A 86 -11.42 5.67 3.13
C VAL A 86 -11.36 5.41 1.64
N ARG A 87 -10.15 5.49 1.07
CA ARG A 87 -9.90 5.20 -0.34
C ARG A 87 -8.88 4.07 -0.47
N TYR A 88 -9.28 3.00 -1.12
CA TYR A 88 -8.41 1.92 -1.58
C TYR A 88 -7.90 2.28 -2.97
N ASN A 89 -6.64 2.59 -3.08
CA ASN A 89 -6.03 3.02 -4.33
C ASN A 89 -5.70 1.82 -5.24
N THR A 90 -5.55 2.09 -6.53
CA THR A 90 -5.19 1.07 -7.53
C THR A 90 -3.77 0.53 -7.37
N ASP A 91 -2.90 1.21 -6.65
CA ASP A 91 -1.55 0.78 -6.29
C ASP A 91 -1.51 -0.12 -5.04
N GLY A 92 -2.68 -0.45 -4.45
CA GLY A 92 -2.82 -1.23 -3.24
C GLY A 92 -2.64 -0.44 -1.94
N ASN A 93 -2.36 0.86 -2.01
CA ASN A 93 -2.28 1.70 -0.83
C ASN A 93 -3.67 2.15 -0.35
N ILE A 94 -3.79 2.48 0.92
CA ILE A 94 -5.04 2.91 1.54
C ILE A 94 -4.85 4.33 2.07
N PHE A 95 -5.71 5.25 1.66
CA PHE A 95 -5.80 6.57 2.27
C PHE A 95 -6.92 6.58 3.31
N GLY A 96 -6.65 7.14 4.48
CA GLY A 96 -7.67 7.25 5.54
C GLY A 96 -7.38 8.39 6.51
N GLY A 97 -8.44 9.05 6.98
CA GLY A 97 -8.33 10.17 7.92
C GLY A 97 -7.70 9.80 9.27
N CYS A 98 -7.81 8.55 9.70
CA CYS A 98 -7.19 8.07 10.95
C CYS A 98 -5.65 8.08 10.90
N TRP A 99 -5.06 8.05 9.72
CA TRP A 99 -3.60 8.15 9.52
C TRP A 99 -3.18 9.54 9.07
N GLY A 100 -4.12 10.40 8.66
CA GLY A 100 -3.84 11.71 8.08
C GLY A 100 -3.13 11.70 6.73
N SER A 101 -2.88 10.51 6.15
CA SER A 101 -2.11 10.28 4.93
C SER A 101 -2.46 8.93 4.31
N ASN A 102 -1.66 8.46 3.36
CA ASN A 102 -1.65 7.07 2.95
C ASN A 102 -1.05 6.17 4.04
N LEU A 103 -1.57 4.95 4.18
CA LEU A 103 -1.10 3.98 5.18
C LEU A 103 0.40 3.71 5.07
N ASN A 104 0.93 3.57 3.85
CA ASN A 104 2.36 3.34 3.66
C ASN A 104 3.21 4.49 4.19
N ASP A 105 2.78 5.74 4.00
CA ASP A 105 3.49 6.94 4.51
C ASP A 105 3.43 6.99 6.03
N TYR A 106 2.26 6.71 6.60
CA TYR A 106 2.09 6.61 8.04
C TYR A 106 3.00 5.54 8.66
N LEU A 107 3.04 4.34 8.09
CA LEU A 107 3.90 3.26 8.57
C LEU A 107 5.38 3.64 8.47
N ASN A 108 5.79 4.26 7.37
CA ASN A 108 7.18 4.69 7.17
C ASN A 108 7.61 5.80 8.14
N SER A 109 6.70 6.69 8.50
CA SER A 109 6.99 7.83 9.40
C SER A 109 6.86 7.48 10.88
N SER A 110 5.99 6.51 11.23
CA SER A 110 5.63 6.22 12.62
C SER A 110 6.39 5.05 13.24
N PHE A 111 6.95 4.16 12.42
CA PHE A 111 7.58 2.93 12.92
C PHE A 111 9.07 2.86 12.58
N ILE A 112 9.84 2.34 13.54
CA ILE A 112 11.26 2.01 13.33
C ILE A 112 11.33 0.81 12.40
N ARG A 113 11.99 0.96 11.25
CA ARG A 113 12.15 -0.08 10.24
C ARG A 113 13.42 -0.89 10.40
N ASN A 114 14.43 -0.31 11.02
CA ASN A 114 15.71 -0.96 11.23
C ASN A 114 16.47 -0.32 12.39
N VAL A 115 17.42 -1.07 12.95
CA VAL A 115 18.32 -0.62 14.02
C VAL A 115 19.73 -1.01 13.64
N ARG A 116 20.69 -0.15 13.89
CA ARG A 116 22.12 -0.44 13.68
C ARG A 116 23.00 0.21 14.74
N LEU A 117 24.23 -0.23 14.81
CA LEU A 117 25.30 0.47 15.53
C LEU A 117 25.99 1.43 14.56
N GLY A 118 26.16 2.67 14.97
CA GLY A 118 26.85 3.71 14.20
C GLY A 118 28.36 3.61 14.25
N GLY A 119 29.02 4.74 13.95
CA GLY A 119 30.47 4.83 13.93
C GLY A 119 31.12 4.52 15.30
N ARG A 120 32.29 3.88 15.25
CA ARG A 120 33.06 3.55 16.45
C ARG A 120 33.55 4.84 17.12
N ARG A 121 33.46 4.89 18.47
CA ARG A 121 34.11 5.85 19.35
C ARG A 121 34.95 5.06 20.38
N SER A 122 36.09 5.61 20.75
CA SER A 122 36.96 5.09 21.81
C SER A 122 37.17 6.17 22.84
N ASP A 123 36.95 5.81 24.10
CA ASP A 123 37.16 6.67 25.27
C ASP A 123 38.08 5.98 26.25
N THR A 124 38.99 6.76 26.88
CA THR A 124 39.92 6.21 27.89
C THR A 124 39.16 5.85 29.16
N LEU A 125 39.47 4.69 29.73
CA LEU A 125 38.98 4.29 31.04
C LEU A 125 39.92 4.81 32.12
N TYR A 126 39.42 5.66 32.98
CA TYR A 126 40.17 6.19 34.09
C TYR A 126 40.01 5.35 35.34
N ARG A 127 41.08 5.16 36.12
CA ARG A 127 41.01 4.50 37.40
C ARG A 127 40.12 5.25 38.39
N GLY A 128 39.25 4.53 39.09
CA GLY A 128 38.49 5.07 40.24
C GLY A 128 37.27 5.88 39.93
N GLY A 129 36.70 5.76 38.71
CA GLY A 129 35.47 6.45 38.33
C GLY A 129 34.48 5.58 37.53
N LEU A 130 33.25 6.00 37.49
CA LEU A 130 32.26 5.43 36.54
C LEU A 130 32.60 5.94 35.16
N CYS A 131 32.77 5.04 34.21
CA CYS A 131 32.91 5.39 32.80
C CYS A 131 31.68 4.90 32.04
N GLU A 132 30.83 5.83 31.66
CA GLU A 132 29.66 5.55 30.82
C GLU A 132 29.92 5.91 29.37
N PRO A 133 29.37 5.11 28.41
CA PRO A 133 29.41 5.52 27.01
C PRO A 133 28.61 6.81 26.83
N GLY A 134 28.94 7.59 25.82
CA GLY A 134 28.19 8.82 25.49
C GLY A 134 26.69 8.56 25.31
N ASN A 135 25.88 9.60 25.44
CA ASN A 135 24.43 9.53 25.32
C ASN A 135 23.98 8.78 24.05
N GLY A 136 23.10 7.78 24.23
CA GLY A 136 22.64 6.92 23.14
C GLY A 136 23.66 5.92 22.59
N HIS A 137 24.83 5.80 23.23
CA HIS A 137 25.85 4.82 22.87
C HIS A 137 25.72 3.54 23.68
N VAL A 138 26.14 2.44 23.09
CA VAL A 138 26.30 1.14 23.75
C VAL A 138 27.77 0.73 23.73
N THR A 139 28.26 0.17 24.81
CA THR A 139 29.61 -0.41 24.85
C THR A 139 29.67 -1.62 23.95
N THR A 140 30.63 -1.63 23.03
CA THR A 140 30.82 -2.71 22.04
C THR A 140 32.16 -3.42 22.18
N GLY A 141 33.01 -2.95 23.06
CA GLY A 141 34.29 -3.57 23.34
C GLY A 141 35.07 -2.85 24.43
N LEU A 142 36.00 -3.57 24.99
CA LEU A 142 36.99 -3.06 25.92
C LEU A 142 38.38 -3.48 25.42
N GLN A 143 39.34 -2.58 25.50
CA GLN A 143 40.76 -2.89 25.30
C GLN A 143 41.47 -2.69 26.61
N ILE A 144 41.98 -3.77 27.15
CA ILE A 144 42.75 -3.80 28.38
C ILE A 144 44.21 -3.99 27.98
N ILE A 145 45.04 -3.02 28.31
CA ILE A 145 46.48 -3.08 28.05
C ILE A 145 47.13 -3.66 29.32
N GLY A 146 47.68 -4.85 29.23
CA GLY A 146 48.05 -5.81 30.29
C GLY A 146 49.01 -5.36 31.38
N GLU A 147 49.27 -4.07 31.59
CA GLU A 147 50.07 -3.54 32.69
C GLU A 147 49.22 -2.69 33.62
N VAL A 148 49.60 -2.67 34.88
CA VAL A 148 48.83 -2.04 35.97
C VAL A 148 48.67 -0.52 35.79
N ASP A 149 49.42 0.10 34.88
CA ASP A 149 49.48 1.56 34.66
C ASP A 149 49.20 1.99 33.20
N GLY A 150 48.74 1.07 32.33
CA GLY A 150 48.36 1.39 30.96
C GLY A 150 46.97 2.04 30.87
N ASP A 151 46.74 2.88 29.85
CA ASP A 151 45.43 3.45 29.54
C ASP A 151 44.54 2.35 28.92
N ASP A 152 43.52 1.93 29.64
CA ASP A 152 42.46 1.08 29.09
C ASP A 152 41.47 1.88 28.29
N TRP A 153 40.81 1.25 27.33
CA TRP A 153 39.90 1.92 26.43
C TRP A 153 38.54 1.23 26.37
N MET A 154 37.50 2.03 26.44
CA MET A 154 36.15 1.59 26.12
C MET A 154 35.84 1.92 24.69
N VAL A 155 35.33 0.95 23.95
CA VAL A 155 34.81 1.15 22.61
C VAL A 155 33.29 1.20 22.68
N SER A 156 32.72 2.29 22.18
CA SER A 156 31.28 2.47 22.12
C SER A 156 30.83 2.82 20.73
N ARG A 157 29.54 2.60 20.44
CA ARG A 157 28.89 2.98 19.20
C ARG A 157 27.51 3.54 19.50
N PRO A 158 27.06 4.59 18.79
CA PRO A 158 25.67 5.05 18.92
C PRO A 158 24.72 3.97 18.43
N LEU A 159 23.68 3.69 19.21
CA LEU A 159 22.53 2.94 18.75
C LEU A 159 21.71 3.85 17.84
N GLN A 160 21.45 3.41 16.61
CA GLN A 160 20.71 4.19 15.62
C GLN A 160 19.45 3.48 15.21
N LYS A 161 18.36 4.24 15.04
CA LYS A 161 17.07 3.81 14.51
C LYS A 161 16.84 4.41 13.13
N TYR A 162 16.26 3.61 12.22
CA TYR A 162 15.87 4.05 10.88
C TYR A 162 14.38 4.32 10.85
N ILE A 163 14.00 5.57 10.56
CA ILE A 163 12.62 6.03 10.47
C ILE A 163 12.52 7.15 9.43
N SER A 164 11.45 7.20 8.68
CA SER A 164 11.21 8.24 7.65
C SER A 164 12.38 8.40 6.66
N GLY A 165 13.03 7.29 6.27
CA GLY A 165 14.13 7.34 5.31
C GLY A 165 15.49 7.77 5.89
N ASN A 166 15.61 8.04 7.19
CA ASN A 166 16.83 8.55 7.81
C ASN A 166 17.25 7.73 9.03
N TRP A 167 18.54 7.78 9.35
CA TRP A 167 19.11 7.22 10.56
C TRP A 167 19.22 8.28 11.65
N TYR A 168 18.66 8.02 12.80
CA TYR A 168 18.73 8.86 13.99
C TYR A 168 19.40 8.13 15.13
N ASN A 169 20.21 8.83 15.91
CA ASN A 169 20.70 8.27 17.17
C ASN A 169 19.52 8.09 18.14
N VAL A 170 19.56 7.02 18.91
CA VAL A 170 18.66 6.84 20.06
C VAL A 170 19.20 7.73 21.17
N GLU A 171 18.35 8.59 21.71
CA GLU A 171 18.69 9.43 22.83
C GLU A 171 18.42 8.69 24.14
N GLN A 172 19.23 8.95 25.14
CA GLN A 172 18.99 8.47 26.48
C GLN A 172 17.96 9.40 27.13
N ALA A 173 16.90 8.83 27.75
CA ALA A 173 15.84 9.57 28.42
C ALA A 173 16.33 10.16 29.75
#